data_50d757ca9d10b9cec8e7b05df0c6b73e
#
_entry.id   50d757ca9d10b9cec8e7b05df0c6b73e
#
_cell.length_a   1.000
_cell.length_b   1.000
_cell.length_c   1.000
_cell.angle_alpha   90.00
_cell.angle_beta   90.00
_cell.angle_gamma   90.00
#
_symmetry.space_group_name_H-M   'P 1'
#
loop_
_entity.id
_entity.type
_entity.pdbx_description
1 polymer ?
#
loop_
_entity_poly.entity_id
_entity_poly.type
_entity_poly.pdbx_seq_one_letter_code
_entity_poly.pdbx_strand_id
1 'polypeptide(L)'
;MSSKWEKMKDIAQNDLEALKRAETSYGDSWRRRGGVGAFMMLARIFDRIVHQSEKHGWDIFEAGEVYKGEAGLLDDLRDLRRYLLLVEEYILANTTTGSSGDFIEADDVNYSAEEGKEDY
;
A
#
# COMPACT_ATOMS: atom_id res chain seq x y z
N MET A 1 -0.56 13.14 25.80
CA MET A 1 -1.01 13.31 24.47
C MET A 1 -0.07 12.67 23.47
N SER A 2 -0.58 11.95 22.56
CA SER A 2 0.26 11.28 21.59
C SER A 2 0.76 12.23 20.53
N SER A 3 2.00 12.08 20.17
CA SER A 3 2.54 12.87 19.10
C SER A 3 2.08 12.27 17.79
N LYS A 4 2.31 13.00 16.71
CA LYS A 4 2.00 12.53 15.37
C LYS A 4 2.75 11.23 15.11
N TRP A 5 4.02 11.15 15.56
CA TRP A 5 4.83 9.99 15.29
C TRP A 5 4.34 8.76 16.04
N GLU A 6 3.82 8.97 17.24
CA GLU A 6 3.25 7.86 17.98
C GLU A 6 1.99 7.34 17.31
N LYS A 7 1.17 8.26 16.78
CA LYS A 7 -0.01 7.84 16.07
C LYS A 7 0.34 7.04 14.81
N MET A 8 1.36 7.48 14.09
CA MET A 8 1.77 6.75 12.90
C MET A 8 2.33 5.39 13.26
N LYS A 9 3.03 5.31 14.39
CA LYS A 9 3.55 4.03 14.84
C LYS A 9 2.42 3.08 15.17
N ASP A 10 1.37 3.58 15.81
CA ASP A 10 0.22 2.75 16.13
C ASP A 10 -0.46 2.24 14.86
N ILE A 11 -0.58 3.10 13.87
CA ILE A 11 -1.17 2.71 12.59
C ILE A 11 -0.35 1.58 11.98
N ALA A 12 0.97 1.74 11.95
CA ALA A 12 1.83 0.73 11.38
C ALA A 12 1.77 -0.58 12.16
N GLN A 13 1.73 -0.48 13.48
CA GLN A 13 1.66 -1.68 14.31
C GLN A 13 0.35 -2.43 14.07
N ASN A 14 -0.74 -1.69 13.94
CA ASN A 14 -2.02 -2.31 13.66
C ASN A 14 -2.00 -3.02 12.31
N ASP A 15 -1.31 -2.45 11.31
CA ASP A 15 -1.20 -3.10 10.02
C ASP A 15 -0.47 -4.44 10.17
N LEU A 16 0.62 -4.46 10.93
CA LEU A 16 1.37 -5.70 11.09
C LEU A 16 0.55 -6.76 11.80
N GLU A 17 -0.18 -6.36 12.82
CA GLU A 17 -0.98 -7.34 13.54
C GLU A 17 -2.12 -7.88 12.70
N ALA A 18 -2.73 -7.01 11.89
CA ALA A 18 -3.79 -7.45 11.01
C ALA A 18 -3.26 -8.41 9.96
N LEU A 19 -2.06 -8.14 9.44
CA LEU A 19 -1.47 -9.02 8.45
C LEU A 19 -1.12 -10.38 9.06
N LYS A 20 -0.66 -10.40 10.30
CA LYS A 20 -0.38 -11.67 10.96
C LYS A 20 -1.65 -12.49 11.12
N ARG A 21 -2.74 -11.84 11.52
CA ARG A 21 -4.00 -12.55 11.67
C ARG A 21 -4.51 -13.07 10.34
N ALA A 22 -4.36 -12.25 9.28
CA ALA A 22 -4.83 -12.65 7.97
C ALA A 22 -4.04 -13.84 7.43
N GLU A 23 -2.75 -13.86 7.72
CA GLU A 23 -1.92 -14.96 7.26
C GLU A 23 -2.37 -16.27 7.89
N THR A 24 -2.79 -16.22 9.14
CA THR A 24 -3.26 -17.40 9.81
C THR A 24 -4.51 -17.93 9.12
N SER A 25 -5.35 -17.05 8.61
CA SER A 25 -6.60 -17.48 7.99
C SER A 25 -6.47 -17.75 6.49
N TYR A 26 -5.76 -16.90 5.79
CA TYR A 26 -5.73 -16.97 4.34
C TYR A 26 -4.38 -17.34 3.73
N GLY A 27 -3.34 -17.35 4.53
CA GLY A 27 -2.01 -17.67 4.03
C GLY A 27 -1.58 -16.70 2.95
N ASP A 28 -1.05 -17.26 1.87
CA ASP A 28 -0.54 -16.44 0.79
C ASP A 28 -1.54 -16.26 -0.33
N SER A 29 -2.81 -16.33 -0.02
CA SER A 29 -3.81 -16.24 -1.08
C SER A 29 -3.73 -14.93 -1.87
N TRP A 30 -3.21 -13.87 -1.26
CA TRP A 30 -3.12 -12.59 -1.93
C TRP A 30 -2.25 -12.64 -3.19
N ARG A 31 -1.33 -13.58 -3.28
CA ARG A 31 -0.48 -13.68 -4.45
C ARG A 31 -0.74 -14.94 -5.26
N ARG A 32 -1.88 -15.55 -5.05
CA ARG A 32 -2.20 -16.78 -5.75
C ARG A 32 -2.16 -16.61 -7.26
N ARG A 33 -2.51 -15.46 -7.78
CA ARG A 33 -2.51 -15.23 -9.21
C ARG A 33 -1.27 -14.47 -9.69
N GLY A 34 -0.19 -14.56 -8.92
CA GLY A 34 1.09 -13.99 -9.32
C GLY A 34 1.13 -12.49 -9.23
N GLY A 35 2.16 -11.92 -9.82
CA GLY A 35 2.37 -10.49 -9.75
C GLY A 35 1.31 -9.69 -10.47
N VAL A 36 0.77 -10.22 -11.55
CA VAL A 36 -0.29 -9.51 -12.26
C VAL A 36 -1.52 -9.40 -11.37
N GLY A 37 -1.86 -10.50 -10.69
CA GLY A 37 -3.00 -10.47 -9.77
C GLY A 37 -2.77 -9.52 -8.61
N ALA A 38 -1.56 -9.51 -8.08
CA ALA A 38 -1.24 -8.60 -6.99
C ALA A 38 -1.34 -7.14 -7.45
N PHE A 39 -0.86 -6.86 -8.66
CA PHE A 39 -0.97 -5.51 -9.20
C PHE A 39 -2.44 -5.11 -9.37
N MET A 40 -3.26 -6.01 -9.88
CA MET A 40 -4.67 -5.69 -10.08
C MET A 40 -5.37 -5.43 -8.75
N MET A 41 -4.95 -6.10 -7.69
CA MET A 41 -5.53 -5.85 -6.40
C MET A 41 -5.19 -4.44 -5.91
N LEU A 42 -3.94 -4.03 -6.09
CA LEU A 42 -3.54 -2.68 -5.71
C LEU A 42 -4.33 -1.65 -6.53
N ALA A 43 -4.48 -1.91 -7.83
CA ALA A 43 -5.20 -0.99 -8.69
C ALA A 43 -6.64 -0.86 -8.26
N ARG A 44 -7.27 -1.97 -7.89
CA ARG A 44 -8.65 -1.94 -7.46
C ARG A 44 -8.84 -1.13 -6.21
N ILE A 45 -7.94 -1.29 -5.24
CA ILE A 45 -8.06 -0.52 -4.02
C ILE A 45 -7.85 0.96 -4.32
N PHE A 46 -6.88 1.27 -5.17
CA PHE A 46 -6.63 2.65 -5.52
C PHE A 46 -7.82 3.25 -6.27
N ASP A 47 -8.48 2.47 -7.13
CA ASP A 47 -9.65 2.96 -7.83
C ASP A 47 -10.77 3.34 -6.87
N ARG A 48 -10.90 2.63 -5.77
CA ARG A 48 -11.90 3.01 -4.78
C ARG A 48 -11.54 4.35 -4.12
N ILE A 49 -10.25 4.58 -3.88
CA ILE A 49 -9.80 5.84 -3.32
C ILE A 49 -10.06 6.97 -4.32
N VAL A 50 -9.78 6.72 -5.59
CA VAL A 50 -10.03 7.69 -6.64
C VAL A 50 -11.51 8.06 -6.69
N HIS A 51 -12.36 7.05 -6.66
CA HIS A 51 -13.79 7.27 -6.76
C HIS A 51 -14.32 8.12 -5.61
N GLN A 52 -13.87 7.83 -4.40
CA GLN A 52 -14.32 8.60 -3.25
C GLN A 52 -13.77 10.01 -3.29
N SER A 53 -12.55 10.20 -3.73
CA SER A 53 -11.95 11.53 -3.80
C SER A 53 -12.63 12.37 -4.89
N GLU A 54 -12.94 11.74 -6.01
CA GLU A 54 -13.55 12.44 -7.11
C GLU A 54 -14.87 13.08 -6.71
N LYS A 55 -15.64 12.42 -5.88
CA LYS A 55 -16.90 12.95 -5.44
C LYS A 55 -16.76 14.20 -4.61
N HIS A 56 -15.57 14.49 -4.15
CA HIS A 56 -15.30 15.65 -3.33
C HIS A 56 -14.27 16.56 -3.95
N GLY A 57 -14.30 16.64 -5.28
CA GLY A 57 -13.42 17.57 -5.97
C GLY A 57 -11.96 17.19 -5.86
N TRP A 58 -11.67 15.92 -5.70
CA TRP A 58 -10.32 15.40 -5.55
C TRP A 58 -9.67 15.80 -4.22
N ASP A 59 -10.50 16.24 -3.27
CA ASP A 59 -9.99 16.62 -1.95
C ASP A 59 -10.07 15.39 -1.05
N ILE A 60 -8.96 14.71 -0.89
CA ILE A 60 -8.93 13.47 -0.13
C ILE A 60 -9.19 13.71 1.35
N PHE A 61 -8.88 14.91 1.85
CA PHE A 61 -9.15 15.19 3.25
C PHE A 61 -10.65 15.33 3.49
N GLU A 62 -11.34 15.97 2.57
CA GLU A 62 -12.78 16.10 2.71
C GLU A 62 -13.43 14.73 2.54
N ALA A 63 -12.98 13.94 1.59
CA ALA A 63 -13.51 12.60 1.39
C ALA A 63 -13.34 11.77 2.66
N GLY A 64 -12.21 11.94 3.34
CA GLY A 64 -11.96 11.22 4.57
C GLY A 64 -12.88 11.62 5.70
N GLU A 65 -13.31 12.90 5.72
CA GLU A 65 -14.24 13.33 6.75
C GLU A 65 -15.61 12.72 6.53
N VAL A 66 -16.03 12.61 5.28
CA VAL A 66 -17.35 12.10 4.98
C VAL A 66 -17.40 10.57 5.08
N TYR A 67 -16.38 9.91 4.57
CA TYR A 67 -16.38 8.46 4.54
C TYR A 67 -15.53 7.88 5.66
N LYS A 68 -15.99 8.03 6.87
CA LYS A 68 -15.29 7.45 8.00
C LYS A 68 -15.87 6.08 8.31
N GLY A 69 -15.10 5.28 8.99
CA GLY A 69 -15.59 3.99 9.43
C GLY A 69 -15.33 2.91 8.41
N GLU A 70 -16.04 1.82 8.57
CA GLU A 70 -15.83 0.67 7.72
C GLU A 70 -16.28 0.96 6.31
N ALA A 71 -15.55 0.45 5.38
CA ALA A 71 -15.84 0.63 3.97
C ALA A 71 -15.69 2.06 3.50
N GLY A 72 -15.10 2.90 4.31
CA GLY A 72 -14.87 4.27 3.90
C GLY A 72 -13.47 4.49 3.39
N LEU A 73 -13.10 5.76 3.21
CA LEU A 73 -11.78 6.08 2.68
C LEU A 73 -10.67 5.56 3.58
N LEU A 74 -10.81 5.70 4.88
CA LEU A 74 -9.77 5.24 5.79
C LEU A 74 -9.55 3.74 5.66
N ASP A 75 -10.61 2.99 5.42
CA ASP A 75 -10.52 1.57 5.25
C ASP A 75 -9.72 1.25 3.99
N ASP A 76 -9.96 1.97 2.91
CA ASP A 76 -9.24 1.74 1.67
C ASP A 76 -7.77 2.16 1.78
N LEU A 77 -7.48 3.23 2.51
CA LEU A 77 -6.09 3.62 2.73
C LEU A 77 -5.36 2.54 3.52
N ARG A 78 -6.05 1.99 4.51
CA ARG A 78 -5.48 0.92 5.32
C ARG A 78 -5.21 -0.32 4.48
N ASP A 79 -6.16 -0.70 3.65
CA ASP A 79 -5.99 -1.86 2.81
C ASP A 79 -4.83 -1.66 1.84
N LEU A 80 -4.72 -0.48 1.25
CA LEU A 80 -3.64 -0.22 0.32
C LEU A 80 -2.29 -0.33 1.01
N ARG A 81 -2.15 0.25 2.20
CA ARG A 81 -0.89 0.14 2.94
C ARG A 81 -0.53 -1.31 3.19
N ARG A 82 -1.50 -2.12 3.60
CA ARG A 82 -1.22 -3.50 3.96
C ARG A 82 -0.82 -4.33 2.74
N TYR A 83 -1.50 -4.11 1.61
CA TYR A 83 -1.09 -4.82 0.42
C TYR A 83 0.26 -4.36 -0.08
N LEU A 84 0.57 -3.06 0.05
CA LEU A 84 1.89 -2.58 -0.36
C LEU A 84 2.98 -3.20 0.49
N LEU A 85 2.73 -3.37 1.79
CA LEU A 85 3.70 -4.03 2.66
C LEU A 85 3.93 -5.46 2.20
N LEU A 86 2.87 -6.17 1.88
CA LEU A 86 2.99 -7.55 1.43
C LEU A 86 3.80 -7.65 0.13
N VAL A 87 3.51 -6.76 -0.80
CA VAL A 87 4.20 -6.78 -2.09
C VAL A 87 5.67 -6.46 -1.92
N GLU A 88 5.96 -5.42 -1.14
CA GLU A 88 7.34 -5.01 -0.96
C GLU A 88 8.15 -6.10 -0.25
N GLU A 89 7.58 -6.69 0.79
CA GLU A 89 8.28 -7.74 1.51
C GLU A 89 8.55 -8.93 0.61
N TYR A 90 7.56 -9.28 -0.22
CA TYR A 90 7.72 -10.43 -1.09
C TYR A 90 8.81 -10.19 -2.12
N ILE A 91 8.87 -8.99 -2.69
CA ILE A 91 9.90 -8.65 -3.65
C ILE A 91 11.27 -8.74 -2.99
N LEU A 92 11.40 -8.16 -1.81
CA LEU A 92 12.68 -8.17 -1.12
C LEU A 92 13.14 -9.59 -0.77
N ALA A 93 12.20 -10.40 -0.32
CA ALA A 93 12.54 -11.74 0.09
C ALA A 93 12.94 -12.63 -1.09
N ASN A 94 12.48 -12.29 -2.27
CA ASN A 94 12.73 -13.12 -3.44
C ASN A 94 13.73 -12.53 -4.42
N THR A 95 14.39 -11.46 -4.01
CA THR A 95 15.43 -10.86 -4.83
C THR A 95 16.73 -11.47 -4.41
N THR A 96 17.35 -12.18 -5.28
CA THR A 96 18.51 -12.83 -4.89
C THR A 96 19.58 -11.97 -4.41
N THR A 97 20.08 -11.13 -5.12
CA THR A 97 21.17 -10.39 -4.67
C THR A 97 20.64 -9.34 -3.89
N GLY A 98 19.66 -9.40 -3.53
CA GLY A 98 19.06 -8.41 -2.93
C GLY A 98 19.82 -7.65 -2.01
N SER A 99 20.88 -7.65 -1.95
CA SER A 99 21.49 -6.91 -1.12
C SER A 99 20.81 -5.72 -0.89
N SER A 100 20.22 -5.69 0.08
CA SER A 100 19.44 -4.66 0.43
C SER A 100 20.01 -3.33 0.36
N GLY A 101 21.13 -3.18 0.71
CA GLY A 101 21.63 -1.88 0.74
C GLY A 101 21.51 -1.19 -0.55
N ASP A 102 21.79 -1.88 -1.55
CA ASP A 102 21.76 -1.30 -2.80
C ASP A 102 20.47 -0.86 -3.17
N PHE A 103 19.52 -1.65 -2.89
CA PHE A 103 18.26 -1.35 -3.29
C PHE A 103 17.84 0.01 -2.88
N ILE A 104 18.25 0.46 -1.80
CA ILE A 104 17.84 1.68 -1.36
C ILE A 104 18.18 2.81 -2.20
N GLU A 105 19.35 2.91 -2.65
CA GLU A 105 19.64 4.03 -3.38
C GLU A 105 19.17 3.97 -4.71
N ALA A 106 18.97 2.89 -5.16
CA ALA A 106 18.48 2.87 -6.43
C ALA A 106 17.34 3.72 -6.57
N ASP A 107 16.79 3.83 -5.85
CA ASP A 107 15.71 4.46 -6.10
C ASP A 107 15.69 5.63 -6.43
N ASP A 108 16.23 5.81 -6.36
CA ASP A 108 16.13 6.87 -6.68
C ASP A 108 16.14 7.11 -7.86
N VAL A 109 16.40 6.68 -8.22
CA VAL A 109 16.47 6.88 -9.17
C VAL A 109 15.96 6.78 -10.12
N ASN A 110 16.01 6.52 -10.18
CA ASN A 110 15.67 6.53 -11.02
C ASN A 110 14.91 6.46 -11.72
N TYR A 111 14.68 6.33 -11.52
CA TYR A 111 13.93 6.24 -12.05
C TYR A 111 13.41 6.68 -12.78
N SER A 112 13.49 6.92 -12.68
CA SER A 112 13.05 7.33 -13.15
C SER A 112 12.66 7.68 -14.00
N ALA A 113 13.06 7.78 -14.10
CA ALA A 113 12.84 8.14 -14.66
C ALA A 113 12.56 8.16 -15.57
N GLU A 114 12.87 8.03 -15.41
CA GLU A 114 12.76 8.05 -16.00
C GLU A 114 12.28 7.85 -16.77
N GLU A 115 12.21 7.71 -16.57
CA GLU A 115 11.75 7.44 -17.00
C GLU A 115 10.99 7.48 -17.65
N GLY A 116 10.99 7.66 -17.61
CA GLY A 116 10.31 7.67 -17.84
C GLY A 116 9.63 7.81 -18.50
N LYS A 117 9.78 8.03 -18.46
CA LYS A 117 9.25 8.19 -18.80
C LYS A 117 8.48 8.09 -19.46
N GLU A 118 8.40 8.02 -19.52
CA GLU A 118 7.76 7.85 -19.97
C GLU A 118 6.91 7.68 -20.51
N ASP A 119 6.88 7.63 -20.64
CA ASP A 119 6.10 7.44 -21.09
C ASP A 119 5.19 7.08 -21.31
N TYR A 120 4.85 7.05 -21.05
CA TYR A 120 3.97 6.69 -21.11
C TYR A 120 3.31 6.82 -21.47
#